data_a4cde2a3c5f730a50cbc801b36377078
#
_entry.id   a4cde2a3c5f730a50cbc801b36377078
#
_cell.length_a   1.000
_cell.length_b   1.000
_cell.length_c   1.000
_cell.angle_alpha   90.00
_cell.angle_beta   90.00
_cell.angle_gamma   90.00
#
_symmetry.space_group_name_H-M   'P 1'
#
loop_
_entity.id
_entity.type
_entity.pdbx_description
1 polymer ?
#
loop_
_entity_poly.entity_id
_entity_poly.type
_entity_poly.pdbx_seq_one_letter_code
_entity_poly.pdbx_strand_id
1 'polypeptide(L)'
;MNFRTTFAALLVAAGSLSLAQGCSSEDARSKPRSSGTSGMVFTADERGNSISVINLRTSMVETTPISVSPHNLQTSSDGRSLFAVGSPAEEGGDMTNAMDGPGRLLGFDAAAVSRGSVFDMAVGRKPAHVIVDRQGARAFVTNGGDNAISVIDLARRQTVKSIAVGKSPHGLRMSPDGNTIYVANTGDGTVSVINVRDLVEVVRIPVGKAPVQVAFTPNGRYSYVSLRDENSVAVVDTASRRMITKIPVGPGPIQLFALPSGREIYVANQGTEAMPGNTVSVIDTTSRKVIASIVTGAGAHGVVVSSGGDRVLISNTFANTVSVIDPVSRKVVENVPVGLGPGGITSRATKD
;
A
#
# COMPACT_ATOMS: atom_id res chain seq x y z
N MET A 1 -64.10 41.07 31.44
CA MET A 1 -65.30 40.96 30.59
C MET A 1 -65.40 39.54 30.10
N ASN A 2 -66.30 38.87 30.69
CA ASN A 2 -66.96 37.58 30.45
C ASN A 2 -67.24 37.31 28.95
N PHE A 3 -67.09 36.06 28.51
CA PHE A 3 -68.22 35.18 28.23
C PHE A 3 -67.77 33.75 27.97
N ARG A 4 -68.34 32.87 28.72
CA ARG A 4 -68.47 31.40 28.63
C ARG A 4 -69.40 31.01 27.50
N THR A 5 -69.26 29.79 26.94
CA THR A 5 -70.31 28.77 26.68
C THR A 5 -69.61 27.56 26.04
N THR A 6 -69.63 26.45 26.57
CA THR A 6 -70.32 25.25 27.06
C THR A 6 -71.09 24.45 25.97
N PHE A 7 -70.93 23.10 26.05
CA PHE A 7 -71.70 21.95 25.52
C PHE A 7 -71.45 21.56 24.03
N ALA A 8 -71.36 20.29 23.68
CA ALA A 8 -71.89 19.05 24.26
C ALA A 8 -71.10 17.83 23.77
N ALA A 9 -71.08 16.78 24.56
CA ALA A 9 -70.62 15.44 24.30
C ALA A 9 -71.59 14.66 23.39
N LEU A 10 -71.05 13.79 22.53
CA LEU A 10 -71.82 12.62 22.07
C LEU A 10 -70.90 11.40 22.05
N LEU A 11 -71.19 10.46 22.93
CA LEU A 11 -70.63 9.11 22.93
C LEU A 11 -71.33 8.28 21.85
N VAL A 12 -70.57 7.58 21.03
CA VAL A 12 -71.01 6.32 20.40
C VAL A 12 -69.87 5.31 20.50
N ALA A 13 -70.14 4.26 21.24
CA ALA A 13 -69.27 3.07 21.33
C ALA A 13 -69.68 2.11 20.21
N ALA A 14 -68.68 1.52 19.55
CA ALA A 14 -68.73 0.11 19.11
C ALA A 14 -67.44 -0.35 18.43
N GLY A 15 -66.97 -1.50 18.84
CA GLY A 15 -66.35 -2.46 17.96
C GLY A 15 -64.81 -2.58 17.99
N SER A 16 -64.34 -3.32 18.98
CA SER A 16 -63.01 -3.93 18.96
C SER A 16 -62.83 -4.90 17.82
N LEU A 17 -61.80 -4.63 16.97
CA LEU A 17 -61.18 -5.69 16.17
C LEU A 17 -59.66 -5.46 16.21
N SER A 18 -59.01 -6.24 17.05
CA SER A 18 -57.55 -6.32 17.14
C SER A 18 -57.01 -7.08 15.92
N LEU A 19 -56.35 -6.37 14.98
CA LEU A 19 -55.46 -6.97 14.01
C LEU A 19 -54.02 -6.71 14.47
N ALA A 20 -53.40 -7.76 15.05
CA ALA A 20 -51.98 -7.82 15.27
C ALA A 20 -51.26 -7.79 13.92
N GLN A 21 -50.67 -6.65 13.56
CA GLN A 21 -49.68 -6.58 12.50
C GLN A 21 -48.34 -6.94 13.11
N GLY A 22 -47.85 -8.15 12.79
CA GLY A 22 -46.50 -8.57 13.09
C GLY A 22 -45.52 -7.66 12.36
N CYS A 23 -44.69 -6.95 13.13
CA CYS A 23 -43.43 -6.41 12.61
C CYS A 23 -42.53 -7.58 12.21
N SER A 24 -42.49 -7.94 10.95
CA SER A 24 -41.41 -8.72 10.39
C SER A 24 -40.19 -7.80 10.34
N SER A 25 -39.25 -8.04 11.25
CA SER A 25 -37.87 -7.59 11.09
C SER A 25 -37.35 -8.19 9.79
N GLU A 26 -37.31 -7.41 8.72
CA GLU A 26 -36.51 -7.75 7.56
C GLU A 26 -35.04 -7.78 8.02
N ASP A 27 -34.53 -8.98 8.23
CA ASP A 27 -33.12 -9.28 8.25
C ASP A 27 -32.50 -8.64 7.01
N ALA A 28 -31.64 -7.65 7.25
CA ALA A 28 -30.75 -7.10 6.22
C ALA A 28 -29.78 -8.22 5.81
N ARG A 29 -30.26 -9.16 4.99
CA ARG A 29 -29.43 -10.13 4.30
C ARG A 29 -28.50 -9.33 3.40
N SER A 30 -27.24 -9.21 3.82
CA SER A 30 -26.15 -8.71 2.99
C SER A 30 -26.20 -9.43 1.66
N LYS A 31 -26.33 -8.68 0.58
CA LYS A 31 -26.22 -9.21 -0.79
C LYS A 31 -24.96 -10.07 -0.89
N PRO A 32 -25.02 -11.29 -1.45
CA PRO A 32 -23.83 -12.10 -1.66
C PRO A 32 -22.85 -11.29 -2.51
N ARG A 33 -21.64 -11.10 -2.00
CA ARG A 33 -20.53 -10.51 -2.77
C ARG A 33 -20.34 -11.31 -4.04
N SER A 34 -20.22 -10.64 -5.18
CA SER A 34 -19.91 -11.26 -6.46
C SER A 34 -18.70 -12.20 -6.29
N SER A 35 -18.82 -13.43 -6.72
CA SER A 35 -17.80 -14.46 -6.74
C SER A 35 -16.60 -14.01 -7.58
N GLY A 36 -15.56 -13.40 -6.99
CA GLY A 36 -14.46 -12.92 -7.80
C GLY A 36 -13.21 -12.46 -7.06
N THR A 37 -13.30 -12.05 -5.81
CA THR A 37 -12.11 -11.51 -5.13
C THR A 37 -11.66 -12.44 -4.03
N SER A 38 -10.89 -13.48 -4.39
CA SER A 38 -10.18 -14.31 -3.43
C SER A 38 -8.75 -13.79 -3.29
N GLY A 39 -8.31 -13.50 -2.08
CA GLY A 39 -6.95 -13.05 -1.83
C GLY A 39 -6.74 -12.60 -0.39
N MET A 40 -5.47 -12.62 0.00
CA MET A 40 -5.04 -12.05 1.28
C MET A 40 -4.29 -10.75 1.00
N VAL A 41 -4.52 -9.76 1.83
CA VAL A 41 -3.80 -8.47 1.82
C VAL A 41 -3.07 -8.33 3.13
N PHE A 42 -1.87 -7.82 3.06
CA PHE A 42 -1.00 -7.61 4.22
C PHE A 42 -0.64 -6.12 4.31
N THR A 43 -0.73 -5.55 5.51
CA THR A 43 -0.26 -4.18 5.78
C THR A 43 0.89 -4.18 6.77
N ALA A 44 1.85 -3.30 6.52
CA ALA A 44 2.90 -2.94 7.46
C ALA A 44 2.35 -1.83 8.36
N ASP A 45 1.99 -2.15 9.58
CA ASP A 45 1.40 -1.22 10.54
C ASP A 45 2.52 -0.59 11.36
N GLU A 46 3.15 0.44 10.79
CA GLU A 46 4.44 0.99 11.25
C GLU A 46 4.37 1.50 12.70
N ARG A 47 3.32 2.25 13.06
CA ARG A 47 3.15 2.76 14.42
C ARG A 47 2.65 1.72 15.41
N GLY A 48 2.08 0.62 14.91
CA GLY A 48 1.57 -0.50 15.70
C GLY A 48 2.60 -1.60 15.94
N ASN A 49 3.78 -1.54 15.31
CA ASN A 49 4.76 -2.62 15.30
C ASN A 49 4.09 -3.96 14.97
N SER A 50 3.27 -4.00 13.93
CA SER A 50 2.45 -5.16 13.61
C SER A 50 2.26 -5.37 12.10
N ILE A 51 1.76 -6.54 11.75
CA ILE A 51 1.26 -6.85 10.41
C ILE A 51 -0.22 -7.19 10.55
N SER A 52 -1.08 -6.53 9.76
CA SER A 52 -2.46 -6.94 9.61
C SER A 52 -2.65 -7.76 8.35
N VAL A 53 -3.41 -8.85 8.47
CA VAL A 53 -3.75 -9.78 7.41
C VAL A 53 -5.25 -9.69 7.15
N ILE A 54 -5.64 -9.23 5.96
CA ILE A 54 -7.03 -9.04 5.56
C ILE A 54 -7.42 -10.15 4.58
N ASN A 55 -8.49 -10.86 4.88
CA ASN A 55 -9.12 -11.78 3.95
C ASN A 55 -10.15 -11.01 3.11
N LEU A 56 -9.88 -10.79 1.81
CA LEU A 56 -10.76 -10.01 0.94
C LEU A 56 -12.16 -10.61 0.73
N ARG A 57 -12.33 -11.92 0.93
CA ARG A 57 -13.62 -12.58 0.78
C ARG A 57 -14.54 -12.35 1.99
N THR A 58 -13.98 -12.34 3.20
CA THR A 58 -14.75 -12.26 4.45
C THR A 58 -14.63 -10.91 5.15
N SER A 59 -13.67 -10.06 4.74
CA SER A 59 -13.22 -8.83 5.42
C SER A 59 -12.73 -9.06 6.86
N MET A 60 -12.42 -10.30 7.22
CA MET A 60 -11.79 -10.60 8.52
C MET A 60 -10.35 -10.09 8.51
N VAL A 61 -9.95 -9.51 9.62
CA VAL A 61 -8.60 -8.98 9.86
C VAL A 61 -8.00 -9.68 11.06
N GLU A 62 -6.76 -10.16 10.91
CA GLU A 62 -5.92 -10.64 11.99
C GLU A 62 -4.69 -9.74 12.07
N THR A 63 -4.41 -9.15 13.24
CA THR A 63 -3.25 -8.29 13.47
C THR A 63 -2.26 -9.00 14.38
N THR A 64 -1.01 -9.14 13.92
CA THR A 64 0.07 -9.84 14.61
C THR A 64 1.17 -8.86 14.98
N PRO A 65 1.52 -8.69 16.28
CA PRO A 65 2.67 -7.93 16.71
C PRO A 65 3.99 -8.55 16.20
N ILE A 66 4.96 -7.71 15.85
CA ILE A 66 6.28 -8.13 15.38
C ILE A 66 7.39 -7.31 16.05
N SER A 67 8.65 -7.75 15.94
CA SER A 67 9.82 -7.17 16.61
C SER A 67 10.36 -5.88 15.96
N VAL A 68 9.72 -5.39 14.91
CA VAL A 68 10.15 -4.18 14.20
C VAL A 68 8.98 -3.22 14.02
N SER A 69 9.28 -1.95 13.80
CA SER A 69 8.37 -0.97 13.19
C SER A 69 8.44 -1.17 11.67
N PRO A 70 7.48 -1.89 11.04
CA PRO A 70 7.60 -2.29 9.66
C PRO A 70 7.27 -1.13 8.73
N HIS A 71 8.23 -0.72 7.89
CA HIS A 71 7.98 0.33 6.90
C HIS A 71 7.33 -0.21 5.62
N ASN A 72 7.78 -1.38 5.18
CA ASN A 72 7.25 -2.03 3.97
C ASN A 72 7.28 -3.55 4.08
N LEU A 73 6.43 -4.18 3.26
CA LEU A 73 6.37 -5.64 3.13
C LEU A 73 6.07 -6.06 1.69
N GLN A 74 6.48 -7.29 1.35
CA GLN A 74 6.32 -7.88 0.03
C GLN A 74 6.12 -9.38 0.11
N THR A 75 5.16 -9.91 -0.63
CA THR A 75 5.00 -11.35 -0.84
C THR A 75 5.96 -11.87 -1.91
N SER A 76 6.44 -13.11 -1.76
CA SER A 76 7.13 -13.82 -2.85
C SER A 76 6.18 -14.02 -4.06
N SER A 77 6.76 -14.25 -5.22
CA SER A 77 5.99 -14.46 -6.47
C SER A 77 5.06 -15.69 -6.42
N ASP A 78 5.42 -16.71 -5.63
CA ASP A 78 4.59 -17.90 -5.40
C ASP A 78 3.55 -17.72 -4.28
N GLY A 79 3.57 -16.57 -3.60
CA GLY A 79 2.66 -16.21 -2.51
C GLY A 79 2.86 -16.99 -1.21
N ARG A 80 3.94 -17.79 -1.07
CA ARG A 80 4.17 -18.59 0.13
C ARG A 80 4.86 -17.85 1.25
N SER A 81 5.73 -16.92 0.90
CA SER A 81 6.51 -16.14 1.87
C SER A 81 6.07 -14.68 1.88
N LEU A 82 6.11 -14.08 3.05
CA LEU A 82 5.97 -12.65 3.27
C LEU A 82 7.27 -12.13 3.89
N PHE A 83 7.76 -11.02 3.38
CA PHE A 83 8.96 -10.34 3.88
C PHE A 83 8.57 -8.96 4.37
N ALA A 84 9.06 -8.57 5.55
CA ALA A 84 8.87 -7.24 6.10
C ALA A 84 10.21 -6.63 6.47
N VAL A 85 10.37 -5.32 6.22
CA VAL A 85 11.55 -4.56 6.61
C VAL A 85 11.17 -3.39 7.50
N GLY A 86 12.00 -3.08 8.47
CA GLY A 86 11.81 -1.96 9.37
C GLY A 86 12.98 -1.78 10.33
N SER A 87 12.88 -0.76 11.15
CA SER A 87 13.78 -0.55 12.28
C SER A 87 13.34 -1.40 13.48
N PRO A 88 14.23 -1.84 14.37
CA PRO A 88 13.83 -2.52 15.59
C PRO A 88 12.76 -1.72 16.34
N ALA A 89 11.73 -2.40 16.84
CA ALA A 89 10.74 -1.80 17.70
C ALA A 89 11.40 -1.43 19.03
N GLU A 90 11.22 -0.20 19.49
CA GLU A 90 11.80 0.25 20.76
C GLU A 90 10.93 -0.19 21.95
N GLU A 91 11.57 -0.81 22.93
CA GLU A 91 11.01 -0.93 24.28
C GLU A 91 11.39 0.33 25.04
N GLY A 92 10.46 1.31 25.18
CA GLY A 92 10.64 2.43 26.11
C GLY A 92 10.78 3.84 25.56
N GLY A 93 10.53 4.11 24.30
CA GLY A 93 10.16 5.48 23.88
C GLY A 93 11.26 6.47 23.56
N ASP A 94 12.53 6.11 23.43
CA ASP A 94 13.58 7.02 22.94
C ASP A 94 13.91 6.74 21.46
N MET A 95 13.20 7.43 20.58
CA MET A 95 13.29 7.29 19.12
C MET A 95 14.64 7.73 18.53
N THR A 96 15.53 8.33 19.28
CA THR A 96 16.75 8.96 18.75
C THR A 96 17.86 7.95 18.42
N ASN A 97 17.96 6.82 19.13
CA ASN A 97 19.02 5.83 18.94
C ASN A 97 18.66 4.65 18.03
N ALA A 98 17.38 4.27 17.93
CA ALA A 98 16.96 3.13 17.08
C ALA A 98 17.10 3.41 15.59
N MET A 99 17.06 4.68 15.19
CA MET A 99 17.17 5.06 13.77
C MET A 99 18.62 4.98 13.22
N ASP A 100 19.64 4.93 14.05
CA ASP A 100 21.05 4.89 13.60
C ASP A 100 21.64 3.47 13.59
N GLY A 101 20.95 2.50 14.17
CA GLY A 101 21.31 1.09 14.13
C GLY A 101 20.94 0.38 12.81
N PRO A 102 21.40 -0.88 12.64
CA PRO A 102 20.99 -1.71 11.52
C PRO A 102 19.50 -2.03 11.61
N GLY A 103 18.83 -1.95 10.46
CA GLY A 103 17.46 -2.42 10.34
C GLY A 103 17.38 -3.93 10.28
N ARG A 104 16.14 -4.42 10.13
CA ARG A 104 15.83 -5.86 10.12
C ARG A 104 15.03 -6.23 8.88
N LEU A 105 15.30 -7.43 8.36
CA LEU A 105 14.46 -8.13 7.41
C LEU A 105 13.90 -9.37 8.10
N LEU A 106 12.58 -9.45 8.19
CA LEU A 106 11.84 -10.59 8.72
C LEU A 106 11.20 -11.37 7.57
N GLY A 107 11.21 -12.69 7.66
CA GLY A 107 10.47 -13.57 6.76
C GLY A 107 9.40 -14.35 7.50
N PHE A 108 8.23 -14.51 6.88
CA PHE A 108 7.07 -15.21 7.43
C PHE A 108 6.54 -16.24 6.44
N ASP A 109 5.89 -17.28 6.97
CA ASP A 109 4.92 -18.04 6.18
C ASP A 109 3.69 -17.14 5.94
N ALA A 110 3.42 -16.80 4.67
CA ALA A 110 2.31 -15.92 4.34
C ALA A 110 0.92 -16.53 4.60
N ALA A 111 0.84 -17.84 4.88
CA ALA A 111 -0.40 -18.51 5.30
C ALA A 111 -0.59 -18.49 6.83
N ALA A 112 0.44 -18.15 7.61
CA ALA A 112 0.45 -18.30 9.05
C ALA A 112 1.31 -17.23 9.74
N VAL A 113 1.07 -15.94 9.42
CA VAL A 113 1.83 -14.80 9.97
C VAL A 113 1.78 -14.78 11.50
N SER A 114 0.65 -15.15 12.09
CA SER A 114 0.46 -15.23 13.54
C SER A 114 1.37 -16.22 14.27
N ARG A 115 2.03 -17.14 13.54
CA ARG A 115 3.05 -18.02 14.12
C ARG A 115 4.40 -17.35 14.35
N GLY A 116 4.55 -16.09 13.94
CA GLY A 116 5.79 -15.34 14.03
C GLY A 116 6.70 -15.51 12.81
N SER A 117 7.84 -14.81 12.85
CA SER A 117 8.83 -14.85 11.78
C SER A 117 9.59 -16.17 11.76
N VAL A 118 9.81 -16.73 10.56
CA VAL A 118 10.64 -17.93 10.33
C VAL A 118 12.12 -17.61 10.23
N PHE A 119 12.46 -16.35 10.01
CA PHE A 119 13.81 -15.79 10.20
C PHE A 119 13.74 -14.29 10.46
N ASP A 120 14.82 -13.80 11.05
CA ASP A 120 15.05 -12.40 11.35
C ASP A 120 16.56 -12.14 11.16
N MET A 121 16.92 -11.16 10.32
CA MET A 121 18.30 -10.84 10.01
C MET A 121 18.56 -9.34 9.91
N ALA A 122 19.77 -8.91 10.23
CA ALA A 122 20.17 -7.54 10.08
C ALA A 122 20.32 -7.17 8.59
N VAL A 123 19.91 -5.93 8.27
CA VAL A 123 20.17 -5.25 6.99
C VAL A 123 20.85 -3.90 7.25
N GLY A 124 20.97 -3.05 6.23
CA GLY A 124 21.53 -1.72 6.43
C GLY A 124 20.64 -0.80 7.26
N ARG A 125 21.13 0.44 7.49
CA ARG A 125 20.44 1.44 8.30
C ARG A 125 19.26 2.08 7.59
N LYS A 126 18.19 2.37 8.35
CA LYS A 126 16.95 2.99 7.84
C LYS A 126 16.42 2.25 6.60
N PRO A 127 16.14 0.94 6.73
CA PRO A 127 15.59 0.20 5.60
C PRO A 127 14.19 0.70 5.28
N ALA A 128 13.90 0.92 3.98
CA ALA A 128 12.60 1.43 3.56
C ALA A 128 11.76 0.36 2.86
N HIS A 129 12.24 -0.22 1.78
CA HIS A 129 11.47 -1.18 0.99
C HIS A 129 12.23 -2.47 0.74
N VAL A 130 11.47 -3.54 0.56
CA VAL A 130 11.97 -4.86 0.14
C VAL A 130 11.23 -5.31 -1.12
N ILE A 131 11.96 -5.90 -2.06
CA ILE A 131 11.40 -6.69 -3.17
C ILE A 131 12.14 -8.03 -3.25
N VAL A 132 11.47 -9.02 -3.85
CA VAL A 132 12.04 -10.36 -4.08
C VAL A 132 12.09 -10.61 -5.58
N ASP A 133 13.14 -11.28 -6.05
CA ASP A 133 13.22 -11.67 -7.44
C ASP A 133 12.15 -12.73 -7.80
N ARG A 134 11.92 -12.92 -9.10
CA ARG A 134 10.86 -13.82 -9.58
C ARG A 134 11.05 -15.27 -9.15
N GLN A 135 12.31 -15.66 -8.94
CA GLN A 135 12.68 -17.01 -8.52
C GLN A 135 12.51 -17.22 -7.01
N GLY A 136 12.28 -16.13 -6.24
CA GLY A 136 12.23 -16.19 -4.78
C GLY A 136 13.61 -16.49 -4.15
N ALA A 137 14.69 -16.27 -4.89
CA ALA A 137 16.04 -16.60 -4.46
C ALA A 137 16.73 -15.44 -3.74
N ARG A 138 16.46 -14.21 -4.18
CA ARG A 138 17.12 -13.01 -3.65
C ARG A 138 16.11 -11.97 -3.23
N ALA A 139 16.36 -11.32 -2.10
CA ALA A 139 15.70 -10.09 -1.71
C ALA A 139 16.64 -8.89 -1.92
N PHE A 140 16.04 -7.75 -2.24
CA PHE A 140 16.70 -6.46 -2.40
C PHE A 140 16.05 -5.47 -1.43
N VAL A 141 16.85 -4.89 -0.54
CA VAL A 141 16.38 -3.97 0.50
C VAL A 141 17.07 -2.63 0.32
N THR A 142 16.30 -1.55 0.20
CA THR A 142 16.83 -0.18 0.22
C THR A 142 17.19 0.22 1.63
N ASN A 143 18.38 0.76 1.84
CA ASN A 143 18.91 1.23 3.11
C ASN A 143 19.15 2.74 2.99
N GLY A 144 18.18 3.54 3.41
CA GLY A 144 18.21 5.00 3.27
C GLY A 144 19.36 5.65 4.02
N GLY A 145 19.76 5.09 5.16
CA GLY A 145 20.88 5.58 5.98
C GLY A 145 22.27 5.27 5.41
N ASP A 146 22.36 4.29 4.49
CA ASP A 146 23.62 3.84 3.90
C ASP A 146 23.80 4.24 2.43
N ASN A 147 22.77 4.85 1.81
CA ASN A 147 22.74 5.16 0.37
C ASN A 147 23.02 3.92 -0.49
N ALA A 148 22.48 2.79 -0.10
CA ALA A 148 22.78 1.49 -0.71
C ALA A 148 21.58 0.55 -0.71
N ILE A 149 21.71 -0.52 -1.50
CA ILE A 149 20.79 -1.66 -1.50
C ILE A 149 21.53 -2.87 -0.97
N SER A 150 20.96 -3.58 0.00
CA SER A 150 21.39 -4.91 0.39
C SER A 150 20.80 -5.94 -0.58
N VAL A 151 21.64 -6.82 -1.12
CA VAL A 151 21.23 -8.01 -1.87
C VAL A 151 21.38 -9.22 -0.95
N ILE A 152 20.28 -9.93 -0.71
CA ILE A 152 20.21 -11.00 0.27
C ILE A 152 19.93 -12.31 -0.45
N ASP A 153 20.75 -13.34 -0.22
CA ASP A 153 20.46 -14.74 -0.54
C ASP A 153 19.46 -15.27 0.50
N LEU A 154 18.24 -15.53 0.08
CA LEU A 154 17.16 -15.94 0.99
C LEU A 154 17.34 -17.36 1.52
N ALA A 155 17.96 -18.25 0.76
CA ALA A 155 18.25 -19.62 1.21
C ALA A 155 19.35 -19.65 2.27
N ARG A 156 20.39 -18.85 2.07
CA ARG A 156 21.53 -18.74 3.02
C ARG A 156 21.26 -17.76 4.15
N ARG A 157 20.24 -16.88 4.00
CA ARG A 157 19.93 -15.80 4.95
C ARG A 157 21.13 -14.88 5.20
N GLN A 158 21.78 -14.48 4.10
CA GLN A 158 23.00 -13.69 4.14
C GLN A 158 22.95 -12.55 3.14
N THR A 159 23.46 -11.38 3.52
CA THR A 159 23.74 -10.30 2.59
C THR A 159 24.95 -10.69 1.75
N VAL A 160 24.73 -10.89 0.44
CA VAL A 160 25.78 -11.29 -0.51
C VAL A 160 26.41 -10.10 -1.23
N LYS A 161 25.75 -8.96 -1.26
CA LYS A 161 26.27 -7.73 -1.85
C LYS A 161 25.60 -6.49 -1.28
N SER A 162 26.33 -5.39 -1.22
CA SER A 162 25.82 -4.04 -1.06
C SER A 162 26.08 -3.27 -2.36
N ILE A 163 25.05 -2.63 -2.91
CA ILE A 163 25.13 -1.84 -4.14
C ILE A 163 24.93 -0.37 -3.77
N ALA A 164 25.96 0.46 -3.99
CA ALA A 164 25.84 1.90 -3.79
C ALA A 164 24.87 2.50 -4.83
N VAL A 165 23.99 3.42 -4.39
CA VAL A 165 23.00 4.12 -5.21
C VAL A 165 22.98 5.61 -4.88
N GLY A 166 21.93 6.34 -5.27
CA GLY A 166 21.78 7.74 -4.88
C GLY A 166 21.46 7.94 -3.39
N LYS A 167 21.27 9.20 -2.98
CA LYS A 167 21.06 9.55 -1.57
C LYS A 167 19.66 9.17 -1.09
N SER A 168 19.60 8.59 0.10
CA SER A 168 18.35 8.19 0.77
C SER A 168 17.45 7.35 -0.15
N PRO A 169 17.90 6.17 -0.64
CA PRO A 169 17.07 5.28 -1.42
C PRO A 169 15.85 4.84 -0.61
N HIS A 170 14.68 4.87 -1.25
CA HIS A 170 13.40 4.56 -0.61
C HIS A 170 12.65 3.45 -1.34
N GLY A 171 11.75 3.77 -2.24
CA GLY A 171 11.01 2.78 -3.00
C GLY A 171 11.83 2.16 -4.12
N LEU A 172 11.63 0.86 -4.35
CA LEU A 172 12.26 0.16 -5.45
C LEU A 172 11.26 -0.77 -6.14
N ARG A 173 11.48 -1.02 -7.43
CA ARG A 173 10.64 -1.94 -8.21
C ARG A 173 11.47 -2.66 -9.26
N MET A 174 11.26 -3.96 -9.39
CA MET A 174 11.83 -4.76 -10.48
C MET A 174 11.03 -4.53 -11.76
N SER A 175 11.74 -4.39 -12.88
CA SER A 175 11.12 -4.31 -14.21
C SER A 175 10.32 -5.57 -14.55
N PRO A 176 9.29 -5.48 -15.40
CA PRO A 176 8.46 -6.64 -15.75
C PRO A 176 9.22 -7.80 -16.41
N ASP A 177 10.37 -7.57 -17.02
CA ASP A 177 11.25 -8.61 -17.57
C ASP A 177 12.20 -9.23 -16.53
N GLY A 178 12.29 -8.63 -15.31
CA GLY A 178 13.16 -9.08 -14.23
C GLY A 178 14.64 -8.68 -14.38
N ASN A 179 15.01 -7.91 -15.41
CA ASN A 179 16.40 -7.62 -15.72
C ASN A 179 16.97 -6.40 -15.00
N THR A 180 16.09 -5.47 -14.60
CA THR A 180 16.51 -4.24 -13.91
C THR A 180 15.67 -3.96 -12.65
N ILE A 181 16.26 -3.23 -11.73
CA ILE A 181 15.55 -2.64 -10.57
C ILE A 181 15.71 -1.13 -10.66
N TYR A 182 14.59 -0.40 -10.55
CA TYR A 182 14.59 1.05 -10.44
C TYR A 182 14.40 1.43 -8.98
N VAL A 183 15.22 2.35 -8.49
CA VAL A 183 15.28 2.78 -7.09
C VAL A 183 15.11 4.28 -7.01
N ALA A 184 14.11 4.74 -6.30
CA ALA A 184 13.86 6.16 -6.05
C ALA A 184 14.82 6.65 -4.95
N ASN A 185 15.66 7.63 -5.27
CA ASN A 185 16.62 8.24 -4.34
C ASN A 185 16.05 9.58 -3.88
N THR A 186 15.37 9.58 -2.75
CA THR A 186 14.61 10.72 -2.23
C THR A 186 15.49 11.94 -1.95
N GLY A 187 16.76 11.71 -1.54
CA GLY A 187 17.66 12.76 -1.10
C GLY A 187 18.40 13.48 -2.22
N ASP A 188 18.43 12.96 -3.46
CA ASP A 188 19.12 13.61 -4.59
C ASP A 188 18.28 13.75 -5.87
N GLY A 189 17.00 13.44 -5.80
CA GLY A 189 16.07 13.69 -6.92
C GLY A 189 16.25 12.79 -8.13
N THR A 190 16.79 11.58 -7.93
CA THR A 190 17.14 10.67 -9.01
C THR A 190 16.49 9.29 -8.87
N VAL A 191 16.54 8.50 -9.94
CA VAL A 191 16.26 7.07 -9.96
C VAL A 191 17.51 6.32 -10.37
N SER A 192 18.02 5.42 -9.53
CA SER A 192 19.09 4.49 -9.87
C SER A 192 18.53 3.29 -10.62
N VAL A 193 19.19 2.88 -11.70
CA VAL A 193 18.86 1.67 -12.46
C VAL A 193 19.91 0.62 -12.20
N ILE A 194 19.51 -0.50 -11.61
CA ILE A 194 20.39 -1.62 -11.23
C ILE A 194 20.22 -2.76 -12.25
N ASN A 195 21.32 -3.28 -12.75
CA ASN A 195 21.33 -4.55 -13.46
C ASN A 195 21.23 -5.71 -12.48
N VAL A 196 20.17 -6.54 -12.59
CA VAL A 196 19.88 -7.64 -11.64
C VAL A 196 20.88 -8.79 -11.78
N ARG A 197 21.42 -9.03 -12.97
CA ARG A 197 22.40 -10.10 -13.23
C ARG A 197 23.76 -9.74 -12.62
N ASP A 198 24.25 -8.54 -12.94
CA ASP A 198 25.61 -8.11 -12.60
C ASP A 198 25.68 -7.46 -11.21
N LEU A 199 24.52 -7.11 -10.63
CA LEU A 199 24.36 -6.45 -9.33
C LEU A 199 25.16 -5.14 -9.25
N VAL A 200 25.00 -4.27 -10.26
CA VAL A 200 25.64 -2.95 -10.35
C VAL A 200 24.64 -1.88 -10.78
N GLU A 201 24.84 -0.64 -10.30
CA GLU A 201 24.17 0.52 -10.86
C GLU A 201 24.69 0.82 -12.25
N VAL A 202 23.81 0.88 -13.27
CA VAL A 202 24.21 1.13 -14.65
C VAL A 202 23.96 2.57 -15.09
N VAL A 203 23.03 3.27 -14.47
CA VAL A 203 22.74 4.69 -14.72
C VAL A 203 21.90 5.27 -13.61
N ARG A 204 22.01 6.58 -13.42
CA ARG A 204 21.18 7.37 -12.52
C ARG A 204 20.44 8.41 -13.35
N ILE A 205 19.11 8.44 -13.23
CA ILE A 205 18.20 9.27 -14.02
C ILE A 205 17.68 10.42 -13.16
N PRO A 206 17.95 11.68 -13.49
CA PRO A 206 17.31 12.81 -12.81
C PRO A 206 15.80 12.83 -13.10
N VAL A 207 14.96 12.91 -12.05
CA VAL A 207 13.49 12.88 -12.18
C VAL A 207 12.79 14.05 -11.50
N GLY A 208 13.37 14.64 -10.46
CA GLY A 208 12.77 15.76 -9.71
C GLY A 208 12.85 15.56 -8.21
N LYS A 209 12.21 16.46 -7.44
CA LYS A 209 12.38 16.54 -5.98
C LYS A 209 11.67 15.40 -5.26
N ALA A 210 12.38 14.81 -4.30
CA ALA A 210 11.90 13.77 -3.41
C ALA A 210 11.14 12.62 -4.13
N PRO A 211 11.78 11.88 -5.06
CA PRO A 211 11.18 10.67 -5.62
C PRO A 211 11.02 9.64 -4.52
N VAL A 212 9.82 9.01 -4.42
CA VAL A 212 9.50 8.11 -3.31
C VAL A 212 9.34 6.67 -3.77
N GLN A 213 8.57 6.42 -4.83
CA GLN A 213 8.28 5.07 -5.30
C GLN A 213 8.27 5.01 -6.84
N VAL A 214 8.48 3.81 -7.36
CA VAL A 214 8.47 3.49 -8.80
C VAL A 214 7.39 2.46 -9.10
N ALA A 215 6.67 2.63 -10.21
CA ALA A 215 5.85 1.60 -10.83
C ALA A 215 6.18 1.48 -12.31
N PHE A 216 6.08 0.28 -12.87
CA PHE A 216 6.20 0.04 -14.30
C PHE A 216 4.84 -0.17 -14.94
N THR A 217 4.68 0.23 -16.20
CA THR A 217 3.64 -0.34 -17.04
C THR A 217 3.93 -1.85 -17.24
N PRO A 218 2.91 -2.71 -17.37
CA PRO A 218 3.12 -4.17 -17.48
C PRO A 218 4.00 -4.59 -18.69
N ASN A 219 3.99 -3.79 -19.76
CA ASN A 219 4.87 -4.01 -20.92
C ASN A 219 6.30 -3.51 -20.72
N GLY A 220 6.60 -2.93 -19.56
CA GLY A 220 7.94 -2.41 -19.21
C GLY A 220 8.38 -1.16 -19.94
N ARG A 221 7.56 -0.59 -20.85
CA ARG A 221 7.96 0.56 -21.69
C ARG A 221 8.16 1.84 -20.91
N TYR A 222 7.35 2.06 -19.87
CA TYR A 222 7.43 3.26 -19.04
C TYR A 222 7.52 2.89 -17.57
N SER A 223 8.29 3.67 -16.82
CA SER A 223 8.19 3.73 -15.37
C SER A 223 7.63 5.08 -14.92
N TYR A 224 6.81 5.03 -13.87
CA TYR A 224 6.18 6.17 -13.22
C TYR A 224 6.80 6.32 -11.85
N VAL A 225 7.18 7.55 -11.47
CA VAL A 225 7.89 7.84 -10.22
C VAL A 225 7.15 8.95 -9.49
N SER A 226 6.68 8.70 -8.28
CA SER A 226 6.06 9.73 -7.45
C SER A 226 7.11 10.73 -6.98
N LEU A 227 6.82 12.02 -7.12
CA LEU A 227 7.63 13.15 -6.68
C LEU A 227 6.88 13.88 -5.57
N ARG A 228 7.14 13.48 -4.31
CA ARG A 228 6.39 13.96 -3.14
C ARG A 228 6.38 15.47 -3.03
N ASP A 229 7.54 16.10 -3.14
CA ASP A 229 7.70 17.54 -2.90
C ASP A 229 7.34 18.41 -4.13
N GLU A 230 6.90 17.77 -5.24
CA GLU A 230 6.41 18.44 -6.44
C GLU A 230 4.93 18.19 -6.73
N ASN A 231 4.24 17.39 -5.90
CA ASN A 231 2.85 16.97 -6.14
C ASN A 231 2.65 16.46 -7.58
N SER A 232 3.58 15.64 -8.04
CA SER A 232 3.58 15.16 -9.42
C SER A 232 4.12 13.74 -9.53
N VAL A 233 3.94 13.14 -10.70
CA VAL A 233 4.51 11.85 -11.09
C VAL A 233 5.37 12.06 -12.32
N ALA A 234 6.65 11.71 -12.25
CA ALA A 234 7.53 11.68 -13.41
C ALA A 234 7.28 10.41 -14.23
N VAL A 235 7.30 10.54 -15.55
CA VAL A 235 7.24 9.43 -16.49
C VAL A 235 8.61 9.27 -17.14
N VAL A 236 9.18 8.08 -17.04
CA VAL A 236 10.48 7.72 -17.60
C VAL A 236 10.28 6.70 -18.71
N ASP A 237 10.83 6.95 -19.87
CA ASP A 237 10.96 5.96 -20.95
C ASP A 237 12.13 5.02 -20.60
N THR A 238 11.85 3.73 -20.47
CA THR A 238 12.81 2.75 -19.95
C THR A 238 13.90 2.41 -20.97
N ALA A 239 13.60 2.49 -22.27
CA ALA A 239 14.55 2.19 -23.33
C ALA A 239 15.61 3.29 -23.46
N SER A 240 15.18 4.56 -23.48
CA SER A 240 16.10 5.70 -23.53
C SER A 240 16.66 6.08 -22.15
N ARG A 241 16.05 5.59 -21.06
CA ARG A 241 16.40 5.93 -19.67
C ARG A 241 16.33 7.44 -19.40
N ARG A 242 15.31 8.09 -19.92
CA ARG A 242 15.11 9.54 -19.80
C ARG A 242 13.71 9.85 -19.29
N MET A 243 13.62 10.83 -18.42
CA MET A 243 12.33 11.42 -18.04
C MET A 243 11.75 12.16 -19.26
N ILE A 244 10.48 11.87 -19.59
CA ILE A 244 9.81 12.44 -20.76
C ILE A 244 8.76 13.49 -20.40
N THR A 245 8.16 13.40 -19.20
CA THR A 245 7.17 14.38 -18.73
C THR A 245 6.93 14.22 -17.22
N LYS A 246 6.25 15.21 -16.64
CA LYS A 246 5.66 15.16 -15.30
C LYS A 246 4.15 15.35 -15.39
N ILE A 247 3.41 14.64 -14.54
CA ILE A 247 1.95 14.68 -14.47
C ILE A 247 1.59 15.22 -13.09
N PRO A 248 0.92 16.40 -12.98
CA PRO A 248 0.43 16.90 -11.69
C PRO A 248 -0.60 15.93 -11.10
N VAL A 249 -0.49 15.67 -9.77
CA VAL A 249 -1.40 14.82 -8.98
C VAL A 249 -1.78 15.52 -7.68
N GLY A 250 -2.45 14.84 -6.77
CA GLY A 250 -2.76 15.37 -5.44
C GLY A 250 -1.51 15.59 -4.56
N PRO A 251 -1.69 16.18 -3.36
CA PRO A 251 -0.59 16.59 -2.50
C PRO A 251 0.17 15.40 -1.91
N GLY A 252 1.50 15.48 -1.91
CA GLY A 252 2.39 14.51 -1.28
C GLY A 252 2.22 13.08 -1.82
N PRO A 253 2.37 12.82 -3.14
CA PRO A 253 2.23 11.47 -3.69
C PRO A 253 3.34 10.56 -3.14
N ILE A 254 2.94 9.37 -2.65
CA ILE A 254 3.85 8.37 -2.07
C ILE A 254 3.91 7.14 -2.96
N GLN A 255 3.02 6.17 -2.77
CA GLN A 255 3.07 4.95 -3.56
C GLN A 255 2.15 5.03 -4.79
N LEU A 256 2.52 4.24 -5.79
CA LEU A 256 1.76 4.14 -7.03
C LEU A 256 1.86 2.72 -7.59
N PHE A 257 0.82 2.30 -8.30
CA PHE A 257 0.78 0.98 -8.91
C PHE A 257 -0.02 1.01 -10.23
N ALA A 258 0.43 0.21 -11.20
CA ALA A 258 -0.27 0.04 -12.48
C ALA A 258 -1.32 -1.07 -12.39
N LEU A 259 -2.48 -0.86 -13.02
CA LEU A 259 -3.39 -1.97 -13.29
C LEU A 259 -2.72 -2.99 -14.22
N PRO A 260 -3.08 -4.29 -14.13
CA PRO A 260 -2.59 -5.32 -15.05
C PRO A 260 -2.89 -5.03 -16.52
N SER A 261 -3.95 -4.27 -16.81
CA SER A 261 -4.27 -3.79 -18.16
C SER A 261 -3.24 -2.81 -18.72
N GLY A 262 -2.44 -2.19 -17.86
CA GLY A 262 -1.50 -1.13 -18.20
C GLY A 262 -2.14 0.21 -18.58
N ARG A 263 -3.46 0.33 -18.50
CA ARG A 263 -4.18 1.55 -18.91
C ARG A 263 -4.19 2.64 -17.85
N GLU A 264 -4.08 2.27 -16.59
CA GLU A 264 -4.19 3.20 -15.46
C GLU A 264 -3.09 2.97 -14.43
N ILE A 265 -2.63 4.09 -13.82
CA ILE A 265 -1.76 4.12 -12.65
C ILE A 265 -2.55 4.77 -11.51
N TYR A 266 -2.62 4.12 -10.38
CA TYR A 266 -3.20 4.64 -9.14
C TYR A 266 -2.11 5.21 -8.28
N VAL A 267 -2.26 6.45 -7.81
CA VAL A 267 -1.27 7.22 -7.05
C VAL A 267 -1.88 7.67 -5.73
N ALA A 268 -1.35 7.19 -4.62
CA ALA A 268 -1.80 7.60 -3.29
C ALA A 268 -1.19 8.96 -2.92
N ASN A 269 -2.04 9.92 -2.57
CA ASN A 269 -1.67 11.27 -2.20
C ASN A 269 -1.80 11.42 -0.67
N GLN A 270 -0.70 11.21 0.06
CA GLN A 270 -0.70 11.15 1.52
C GLN A 270 -0.86 12.52 2.18
N GLY A 271 -0.40 13.58 1.52
CA GLY A 271 -0.25 14.88 2.17
C GLY A 271 0.85 14.86 3.22
N THR A 272 0.62 15.58 4.30
CA THR A 272 1.47 15.62 5.50
C THR A 272 0.64 15.28 6.73
N GLU A 273 1.27 15.01 7.87
CA GLU A 273 0.55 14.78 9.14
C GLU A 273 -0.30 16.00 9.55
N ALA A 274 0.21 17.20 9.35
CA ALA A 274 -0.51 18.45 9.63
C ALA A 274 -1.66 18.73 8.66
N MET A 275 -1.53 18.26 7.41
CA MET A 275 -2.53 18.38 6.35
C MET A 275 -2.67 17.03 5.63
N PRO A 276 -3.36 16.06 6.23
CA PRO A 276 -3.50 14.72 5.66
C PRO A 276 -4.18 14.75 4.28
N GLY A 277 -3.52 14.20 3.28
CA GLY A 277 -4.15 13.88 2.01
C GLY A 277 -5.05 12.65 2.18
N ASN A 278 -6.12 12.61 1.42
CA ASN A 278 -7.12 11.53 1.47
C ASN A 278 -7.62 11.16 0.08
N THR A 279 -6.76 11.28 -0.92
CA THR A 279 -7.15 11.02 -2.31
C THR A 279 -6.19 10.07 -3.01
N VAL A 280 -6.71 9.41 -4.02
CA VAL A 280 -5.94 8.64 -5.00
C VAL A 280 -6.16 9.24 -6.37
N SER A 281 -5.08 9.69 -7.02
CA SER A 281 -5.13 10.14 -8.41
C SER A 281 -5.06 8.93 -9.35
N VAL A 282 -5.93 8.89 -10.36
CA VAL A 282 -5.92 7.88 -11.42
C VAL A 282 -5.37 8.51 -12.69
N ILE A 283 -4.23 8.03 -13.15
CA ILE A 283 -3.57 8.50 -14.36
C ILE A 283 -3.88 7.53 -15.51
N ASP A 284 -4.40 8.04 -16.61
CA ASP A 284 -4.47 7.31 -17.88
C ASP A 284 -3.10 7.32 -18.56
N THR A 285 -2.56 6.13 -18.86
CA THR A 285 -1.19 5.96 -19.37
C THR A 285 -1.03 6.40 -20.82
N THR A 286 -2.11 6.45 -21.59
CA THR A 286 -2.11 6.85 -23.00
C THR A 286 -2.04 8.38 -23.13
N SER A 287 -2.98 9.07 -22.48
CA SER A 287 -3.05 10.54 -22.48
C SER A 287 -2.06 11.18 -21.52
N ARG A 288 -1.54 10.42 -20.53
CA ARG A 288 -0.68 10.90 -19.44
C ARG A 288 -1.32 12.04 -18.66
N LYS A 289 -2.60 11.89 -18.35
CA LYS A 289 -3.39 12.86 -17.58
C LYS A 289 -4.09 12.18 -16.42
N VAL A 290 -4.32 12.92 -15.35
CA VAL A 290 -5.23 12.48 -14.29
C VAL A 290 -6.67 12.50 -14.84
N ILE A 291 -7.35 11.36 -14.77
CA ILE A 291 -8.72 11.18 -15.26
C ILE A 291 -9.73 11.03 -14.13
N ALA A 292 -9.28 10.81 -12.91
CA ALA A 292 -10.12 10.76 -11.72
C ALA A 292 -9.30 11.04 -10.46
N SER A 293 -9.99 11.53 -9.42
CA SER A 293 -9.50 11.63 -8.05
C SER A 293 -10.52 10.93 -7.15
N ILE A 294 -10.09 9.92 -6.41
CA ILE A 294 -10.94 9.06 -5.56
C ILE A 294 -10.65 9.41 -4.11
N VAL A 295 -11.68 9.73 -3.34
CA VAL A 295 -11.56 10.00 -1.90
C VAL A 295 -11.43 8.67 -1.15
N THR A 296 -10.44 8.57 -0.26
CA THR A 296 -10.14 7.43 0.61
C THR A 296 -10.07 7.87 2.08
N GLY A 297 -9.45 7.07 2.94
CA GLY A 297 -9.13 7.50 4.30
C GLY A 297 -7.97 8.49 4.35
N ALA A 298 -7.81 9.16 5.49
CA ALA A 298 -6.73 10.12 5.74
C ALA A 298 -5.34 9.45 5.68
N GLY A 299 -4.40 10.08 4.99
CA GLY A 299 -3.03 9.59 4.82
C GLY A 299 -2.93 8.45 3.80
N ALA A 300 -3.56 8.58 2.62
CA ALA A 300 -3.44 7.59 1.54
C ALA A 300 -1.96 7.36 1.18
N HIS A 301 -1.43 6.16 1.45
CA HIS A 301 0.01 5.86 1.38
C HIS A 301 0.36 4.71 0.43
N GLY A 302 0.07 3.47 0.82
CA GLY A 302 0.39 2.28 0.07
C GLY A 302 -0.66 1.97 -1.00
N VAL A 303 -0.21 1.46 -2.14
CA VAL A 303 -1.08 1.05 -3.24
C VAL A 303 -0.72 -0.35 -3.68
N VAL A 304 -1.69 -1.26 -3.71
CA VAL A 304 -1.55 -2.56 -4.35
C VAL A 304 -2.80 -2.88 -5.16
N VAL A 305 -2.62 -3.64 -6.22
CA VAL A 305 -3.71 -4.15 -7.07
C VAL A 305 -3.83 -5.64 -6.87
N SER A 306 -5.07 -6.13 -6.72
CA SER A 306 -5.35 -7.57 -6.69
C SER A 306 -4.83 -8.26 -7.98
N SER A 307 -4.50 -9.53 -7.89
CA SER A 307 -3.94 -10.30 -9.01
C SER A 307 -4.82 -10.28 -10.27
N GLY A 308 -6.14 -10.23 -10.09
CA GLY A 308 -7.12 -10.11 -11.17
C GLY A 308 -7.32 -8.69 -11.69
N GLY A 309 -6.78 -7.67 -11.01
CA GLY A 309 -6.99 -6.26 -11.36
C GLY A 309 -8.38 -5.73 -11.04
N ASP A 310 -9.21 -6.47 -10.32
CA ASP A 310 -10.59 -6.14 -9.97
C ASP A 310 -10.74 -5.32 -8.69
N ARG A 311 -9.64 -5.15 -7.94
CA ARG A 311 -9.57 -4.30 -6.75
C ARG A 311 -8.24 -3.55 -6.70
N VAL A 312 -8.32 -2.29 -6.26
CA VAL A 312 -7.17 -1.49 -5.85
C VAL A 312 -7.30 -1.22 -4.35
N LEU A 313 -6.24 -1.49 -3.61
CA LEU A 313 -6.24 -1.38 -2.17
C LEU A 313 -5.26 -0.28 -1.74
N ILE A 314 -5.74 0.58 -0.85
CA ILE A 314 -4.99 1.75 -0.38
C ILE A 314 -4.88 1.67 1.13
N SER A 315 -3.66 1.63 1.66
CA SER A 315 -3.46 1.86 3.09
C SER A 315 -3.59 3.35 3.43
N ASN A 316 -4.30 3.66 4.50
CA ASN A 316 -4.55 5.02 4.96
C ASN A 316 -3.88 5.20 6.33
N THR A 317 -2.66 5.73 6.33
CA THR A 317 -1.74 5.74 7.48
C THR A 317 -2.32 6.47 8.69
N PHE A 318 -3.05 7.57 8.48
CA PHE A 318 -3.61 8.35 9.58
C PHE A 318 -5.02 7.89 9.98
N ALA A 319 -5.73 7.20 9.08
CA ALA A 319 -7.06 6.65 9.38
C ALA A 319 -7.02 5.21 9.95
N ASN A 320 -5.87 4.52 9.92
CA ASN A 320 -5.70 3.13 10.34
C ASN A 320 -6.67 2.18 9.60
N THR A 321 -6.82 2.38 8.29
CA THR A 321 -7.73 1.59 7.45
C THR A 321 -7.07 1.20 6.14
N VAL A 322 -7.66 0.23 5.45
CA VAL A 322 -7.43 -0.04 4.03
C VAL A 322 -8.72 0.27 3.27
N SER A 323 -8.65 1.21 2.31
CA SER A 323 -9.74 1.45 1.35
C SER A 323 -9.65 0.46 0.21
N VAL A 324 -10.77 -0.21 -0.09
CA VAL A 324 -10.93 -1.12 -1.22
C VAL A 324 -11.66 -0.38 -2.34
N ILE A 325 -11.01 -0.18 -3.47
CA ILE A 325 -11.53 0.53 -4.63
C ILE A 325 -11.91 -0.48 -5.71
N ASP A 326 -13.11 -0.30 -6.28
CA ASP A 326 -13.50 -0.91 -7.54
C ASP A 326 -12.97 -0.04 -8.70
N PRO A 327 -12.01 -0.54 -9.52
CA PRO A 327 -11.41 0.28 -10.58
C PRO A 327 -12.37 0.60 -11.73
N VAL A 328 -13.43 -0.18 -11.93
CA VAL A 328 -14.42 0.06 -13.00
C VAL A 328 -15.28 1.27 -12.66
N SER A 329 -15.87 1.28 -11.46
CA SER A 329 -16.68 2.41 -10.98
C SER A 329 -15.85 3.55 -10.41
N ARG A 330 -14.55 3.33 -10.14
CA ARG A 330 -13.64 4.27 -9.46
C ARG A 330 -14.19 4.76 -8.12
N LYS A 331 -14.76 3.86 -7.34
CA LYS A 331 -15.34 4.17 -6.02
C LYS A 331 -14.74 3.28 -4.95
N VAL A 332 -14.59 3.83 -3.75
CA VAL A 332 -14.35 3.03 -2.56
C VAL A 332 -15.61 2.22 -2.27
N VAL A 333 -15.46 0.90 -2.22
CA VAL A 333 -16.56 -0.04 -1.94
C VAL A 333 -16.53 -0.53 -0.50
N GLU A 334 -15.38 -0.38 0.18
CA GLU A 334 -15.21 -0.77 1.56
C GLU A 334 -14.01 -0.06 2.20
N ASN A 335 -14.09 0.21 3.50
CA ASN A 335 -12.95 0.60 4.34
C ASN A 335 -12.80 -0.43 5.44
N VAL A 336 -11.64 -1.08 5.50
CA VAL A 336 -11.32 -2.16 6.45
C VAL A 336 -10.40 -1.60 7.53
N PRO A 337 -10.79 -1.60 8.82
CA PRO A 337 -9.89 -1.24 9.92
C PRO A 337 -8.71 -2.23 10.02
N VAL A 338 -7.52 -1.70 10.29
CA VAL A 338 -6.27 -2.47 10.45
C VAL A 338 -5.46 -1.94 11.62
N GLY A 339 -4.23 -2.40 11.81
CA GLY A 339 -3.33 -1.90 12.85
C GLY A 339 -2.95 -0.43 12.69
N LEU A 340 -2.19 0.12 13.64
CA LEU A 340 -1.87 1.55 13.70
C LEU A 340 -0.82 1.95 12.68
N GLY A 341 -1.11 2.98 11.90
CA GLY A 341 -0.18 3.56 10.93
C GLY A 341 0.16 2.65 9.76
N PRO A 342 -0.83 2.05 9.04
CA PRO A 342 -0.54 1.18 7.90
C PRO A 342 0.17 1.98 6.79
N GLY A 343 1.41 1.59 6.47
CA GLY A 343 2.24 2.16 5.40
C GLY A 343 2.28 1.24 4.19
N GLY A 344 3.27 0.35 4.14
CA GLY A 344 3.40 -0.63 3.07
C GLY A 344 2.21 -1.59 2.98
N ILE A 345 1.86 -1.99 1.75
CA ILE A 345 0.77 -2.92 1.49
C ILE A 345 1.15 -3.88 0.37
N THR A 346 0.81 -5.15 0.51
CA THR A 346 0.98 -6.17 -0.55
C THR A 346 -0.19 -7.15 -0.55
N SER A 347 -0.33 -7.91 -1.63
CA SER A 347 -1.40 -8.89 -1.76
C SER A 347 -0.88 -10.21 -2.33
N ARG A 348 -1.57 -11.30 -2.01
CA ARG A 348 -1.41 -12.59 -2.69
C ARG A 348 -2.76 -13.13 -3.14
N ALA A 349 -2.80 -13.80 -4.27
CA ALA A 349 -3.96 -14.62 -4.64
C ALA A 349 -4.07 -15.81 -3.67
N THR A 350 -5.28 -16.15 -3.23
CA THR A 350 -5.51 -17.48 -2.65
C THR A 350 -5.65 -18.46 -3.81
N LYS A 351 -4.91 -19.57 -3.77
CA LYS A 351 -5.22 -20.70 -4.64
C LYS A 351 -6.48 -21.34 -4.06
N ASP A 352 -7.56 -21.36 -4.83
CA ASP A 352 -8.76 -22.13 -4.54
C ASP A 352 -8.43 -23.63 -4.47
#